data_76e24aa4167b4d527a031326c151f0fb
#
_entry.id   76e24aa4167b4d527a031326c151f0fb
#
_cell.length_a   1.000
_cell.length_b   1.000
_cell.length_c   1.000
_cell.angle_alpha   90.00
_cell.angle_beta   90.00
_cell.angle_gamma   90.00
#
_symmetry.space_group_name_H-M   'P 1'
#
loop_
_entity.id
_entity.type
_entity.pdbx_description
1 polymer ?
#
loop_
_entity_poly.entity_id
_entity_poly.type
_entity_poly.pdbx_seq_one_letter_code
_entity_poly.pdbx_strand_id
1 'polypeptide(L)'
;DTPAEKSYTIRFKISQLSEERYAELTQTIDIKEEAKGGKRGKRGRNRHRQKPKPQPEKTEIDYSQMKKAELVVLCEQKGLAKSGTKDVLIERLNTKIMLALPDEQTILKAIEVLSGCMLAQRTPQRVSHRRADKVRRKRVVETTGTTIEKMDDGSLECIFSLRTESGTYVKEAVHGDSGRTQPSLASMIKADCEVVWLDVSEIHAD
;
A
#
# COMPACT_ATOMS: atom_id res chain seq x y z
N ASP A 1 -14.28 27.39 0.87
CA ASP A 1 -14.46 26.47 2.02
C ASP A 1 -13.22 25.57 2.12
N THR A 2 -12.42 25.79 3.14
CA THR A 2 -11.25 24.93 3.44
C THR A 2 -11.78 23.60 3.98
N PRO A 3 -11.35 22.44 3.46
CA PRO A 3 -11.82 21.17 3.99
C PRO A 3 -11.37 21.01 5.43
N ALA A 4 -12.24 20.50 6.31
CA ALA A 4 -11.90 20.18 7.69
C ALA A 4 -10.67 19.25 7.76
N GLU A 5 -9.81 19.46 8.73
CA GLU A 5 -8.55 18.72 8.88
C GLU A 5 -8.53 17.95 10.21
N LYS A 6 -7.69 16.92 10.25
CA LYS A 6 -7.46 16.11 11.46
C LYS A 6 -5.99 15.82 11.63
N SER A 7 -5.53 15.89 12.87
CA SER A 7 -4.19 15.49 13.26
C SER A 7 -4.20 14.12 13.93
N TYR A 8 -3.18 13.34 13.64
CA TYR A 8 -3.00 11.98 14.11
C TYR A 8 -1.60 11.78 14.64
N THR A 9 -1.46 10.95 15.64
CA THR A 9 -0.17 10.38 16.03
C THR A 9 -0.14 8.92 15.63
N ILE A 10 0.92 8.51 14.96
CA ILE A 10 1.03 7.18 14.35
C ILE A 10 2.31 6.52 14.82
N ARG A 11 2.18 5.26 15.26
CA ARG A 11 3.30 4.36 15.49
C ARG A 11 3.21 3.23 14.47
N PHE A 12 4.29 2.99 13.75
CA PHE A 12 4.35 1.91 12.77
C PHE A 12 5.70 1.21 12.78
N LYS A 13 5.65 -0.09 12.48
CA LYS A 13 6.81 -0.96 12.36
C LYS A 13 7.28 -1.00 10.92
N ILE A 14 8.60 -0.92 10.72
CA ILE A 14 9.26 -0.99 9.42
C ILE A 14 10.07 -2.28 9.36
N SER A 15 9.79 -3.11 8.37
CA SER A 15 10.48 -4.36 8.11
C SER A 15 10.84 -4.50 6.63
N GLN A 16 11.60 -5.52 6.29
CA GLN A 16 12.00 -5.75 4.91
C GLN A 16 10.79 -6.03 4.02
N LEU A 17 10.82 -5.49 2.83
CA LEU A 17 9.82 -5.66 1.78
C LEU A 17 10.43 -6.50 0.65
N SER A 18 9.66 -7.43 0.09
CA SER A 18 10.08 -8.14 -1.11
C SER A 18 9.93 -7.28 -2.37
N GLU A 19 10.74 -7.55 -3.40
CA GLU A 19 10.62 -6.85 -4.70
C GLU A 19 9.22 -6.99 -5.31
N GLU A 20 8.59 -8.16 -5.16
CA GLU A 20 7.24 -8.40 -5.66
C GLU A 20 6.21 -7.49 -4.98
N ARG A 21 6.31 -7.33 -3.65
CA ARG A 21 5.44 -6.44 -2.89
C ARG A 21 5.69 -4.98 -3.22
N TYR A 22 6.95 -4.61 -3.46
CA TYR A 22 7.30 -3.26 -3.90
C TYR A 22 6.67 -2.93 -5.25
N ALA A 23 6.72 -3.85 -6.20
CA ALA A 23 6.06 -3.68 -7.50
C ALA A 23 4.55 -3.48 -7.35
N GLU A 24 3.89 -4.17 -6.43
CA GLU A 24 2.47 -3.94 -6.11
C GLU A 24 2.20 -2.54 -5.56
N LEU A 25 3.04 -2.07 -4.62
CA LEU A 25 2.90 -0.75 -4.02
C LEU A 25 3.05 0.39 -5.02
N THR A 26 3.73 0.16 -6.13
CA THR A 26 4.02 1.15 -7.18
C THR A 26 3.17 0.97 -8.44
N GLN A 27 2.20 0.05 -8.46
CA GLN A 27 1.29 -0.11 -9.58
C GLN A 27 0.49 1.17 -9.83
N THR A 28 0.34 1.51 -11.11
CA THR A 28 -0.46 2.68 -11.51
C THR A 28 -1.91 2.52 -11.08
N ILE A 29 -2.44 3.50 -10.38
CA ILE A 29 -3.87 3.59 -10.07
C ILE A 29 -4.59 4.10 -11.31
N ASP A 30 -5.48 3.28 -11.90
CA ASP A 30 -6.38 3.72 -12.96
C ASP A 30 -7.37 4.74 -12.39
N ILE A 31 -7.06 6.00 -12.56
CA ILE A 31 -7.97 7.10 -12.25
C ILE A 31 -8.88 7.24 -13.46
N LYS A 32 -9.99 6.53 -13.49
CA LYS A 32 -11.09 6.88 -14.38
C LYS A 32 -11.63 8.22 -13.88
N GLU A 33 -11.34 9.29 -14.60
CA GLU A 33 -11.96 10.59 -14.35
C GLU A 33 -13.48 10.39 -14.48
N GLU A 34 -14.20 10.52 -13.36
CA GLU A 34 -15.66 10.64 -13.41
C GLU A 34 -15.94 11.93 -14.17
N ALA A 35 -16.40 11.81 -15.40
CA ALA A 35 -16.85 12.95 -16.21
C ALA A 35 -17.86 13.76 -15.37
N LYS A 36 -17.49 14.98 -15.03
CA LYS A 36 -18.42 15.96 -14.49
C LYS A 36 -19.48 16.22 -15.58
N GLY A 37 -20.71 15.84 -15.32
CA GLY A 37 -21.82 16.35 -16.07
C GLY A 37 -22.77 15.30 -16.63
N GLY A 38 -23.85 15.07 -15.94
CA GLY A 38 -24.99 14.31 -16.46
C GLY A 38 -26.22 14.55 -15.60
N LYS A 39 -27.02 15.52 -16.01
CA LYS A 39 -28.39 15.87 -15.58
C LYS A 39 -29.13 14.77 -14.80
N ARG A 40 -29.71 15.19 -13.67
CA ARG A 40 -30.74 14.48 -12.93
C ARG A 40 -31.85 14.00 -13.88
N GLY A 41 -31.83 12.72 -14.21
CA GLY A 41 -32.95 12.00 -14.80
C GLY A 41 -33.57 11.09 -13.73
N LYS A 42 -34.78 11.41 -13.30
CA LYS A 42 -35.66 10.50 -12.54
C LYS A 42 -35.95 9.28 -13.40
N ARG A 43 -35.77 8.08 -12.88
CA ARG A 43 -36.58 6.87 -13.03
C ARG A 43 -35.74 5.60 -13.10
N GLY A 44 -36.21 4.58 -12.34
CA GLY A 44 -35.89 3.18 -12.61
C GLY A 44 -35.30 2.44 -11.42
N ARG A 45 -36.17 1.94 -10.52
CA ARG A 45 -35.88 0.83 -9.59
C ARG A 45 -35.48 -0.39 -10.44
N ASN A 46 -34.22 -0.73 -10.45
CA ASN A 46 -33.69 -2.10 -10.54
C ASN A 46 -32.16 -2.02 -10.41
N ARG A 47 -31.70 -1.79 -9.19
CA ARG A 47 -30.29 -1.99 -8.89
C ARG A 47 -30.09 -3.47 -8.62
N HIS A 48 -29.82 -4.23 -9.68
CA HIS A 48 -29.02 -5.43 -9.52
C HIS A 48 -27.69 -4.97 -8.89
N ARG A 49 -27.56 -5.22 -7.60
CA ARG A 49 -26.33 -5.04 -6.86
C ARG A 49 -25.34 -6.03 -7.45
N GLN A 50 -24.56 -5.59 -8.44
CA GLN A 50 -23.41 -6.37 -8.87
C GLN A 50 -22.51 -6.49 -7.64
N LYS A 51 -22.45 -7.72 -7.11
CA LYS A 51 -21.44 -8.06 -6.11
C LYS A 51 -20.08 -7.69 -6.72
N PRO A 52 -19.19 -7.03 -5.97
CA PRO A 52 -17.83 -6.79 -6.45
C PRO A 52 -17.28 -8.15 -6.89
N LYS A 53 -16.77 -8.24 -8.12
CA LYS A 53 -16.05 -9.43 -8.57
C LYS A 53 -14.96 -9.68 -7.55
N PRO A 54 -14.83 -10.89 -7.00
CA PRO A 54 -13.70 -11.23 -6.15
C PRO A 54 -12.45 -10.91 -6.98
N GLN A 55 -11.57 -10.08 -6.44
CA GLN A 55 -10.23 -9.93 -7.01
C GLN A 55 -9.62 -11.32 -6.96
N PRO A 56 -8.86 -11.73 -7.99
CA PRO A 56 -8.20 -13.03 -7.96
C PRO A 56 -7.36 -13.05 -6.69
N GLU A 57 -7.74 -13.92 -5.75
CA GLU A 57 -6.85 -14.32 -4.68
C GLU A 57 -5.56 -14.72 -5.37
N LYS A 58 -4.44 -14.11 -5.00
CA LYS A 58 -3.13 -14.58 -5.45
C LYS A 58 -2.96 -15.97 -4.89
N THR A 59 -3.41 -16.96 -5.64
CA THR A 59 -3.08 -18.34 -5.36
C THR A 59 -1.57 -18.44 -5.43
N GLU A 60 -0.94 -18.71 -4.30
CA GLU A 60 0.47 -19.11 -4.30
C GLU A 60 0.59 -20.27 -5.27
N ILE A 61 1.43 -20.09 -6.28
CA ILE A 61 1.62 -21.13 -7.30
C ILE A 61 2.28 -22.33 -6.62
N ASP A 62 1.57 -23.45 -6.57
CA ASP A 62 2.15 -24.69 -6.08
C ASP A 62 3.08 -25.28 -7.15
N TYR A 63 4.35 -24.94 -7.06
CA TYR A 63 5.39 -25.45 -7.95
C TYR A 63 5.64 -26.95 -7.82
N SER A 64 5.15 -27.61 -6.76
CA SER A 64 5.38 -29.03 -6.52
C SER A 64 4.75 -29.93 -7.59
N GLN A 65 3.64 -29.48 -8.18
CA GLN A 65 2.91 -30.21 -9.22
C GLN A 65 3.48 -30.00 -10.64
N MET A 66 4.40 -29.06 -10.81
CA MET A 66 4.96 -28.72 -12.12
C MET A 66 6.08 -29.68 -12.52
N LYS A 67 6.23 -29.90 -13.85
CA LYS A 67 7.35 -30.65 -14.38
C LYS A 67 8.65 -29.83 -14.31
N LYS A 68 9.79 -30.51 -14.21
CA LYS A 68 11.10 -29.85 -14.17
C LYS A 68 11.32 -28.87 -15.34
N ALA A 69 10.88 -29.23 -16.53
CA ALA A 69 11.01 -28.38 -17.71
C ALA A 69 10.26 -27.04 -17.56
N GLU A 70 9.08 -27.06 -16.97
CA GLU A 70 8.28 -25.86 -16.71
C GLU A 70 8.92 -24.98 -15.66
N LEU A 71 9.50 -25.58 -14.62
CA LEU A 71 10.25 -24.87 -13.56
C LEU A 71 11.50 -24.19 -14.14
N VAL A 72 12.20 -24.84 -15.08
CA VAL A 72 13.37 -24.27 -15.77
C VAL A 72 12.95 -23.02 -16.56
N VAL A 73 11.83 -23.06 -17.28
CA VAL A 73 11.31 -21.90 -18.03
C VAL A 73 10.93 -20.77 -17.08
N LEU A 74 10.30 -21.08 -15.96
CA LEU A 74 9.97 -20.06 -14.95
C LEU A 74 11.20 -19.43 -14.31
N CYS A 75 12.23 -20.23 -14.01
CA CYS A 75 13.51 -19.70 -13.52
C CYS A 75 14.15 -18.76 -14.55
N GLU A 76 14.10 -19.12 -15.84
CA GLU A 76 14.63 -18.28 -16.91
C GLU A 76 13.88 -16.96 -17.02
N GLN A 77 12.55 -16.98 -16.98
CA GLN A 77 11.71 -15.78 -16.99
C GLN A 77 11.98 -14.84 -15.81
N LYS A 78 12.32 -15.41 -14.65
CA LYS A 78 12.65 -14.66 -13.42
C LYS A 78 14.16 -14.32 -13.30
N GLY A 79 14.97 -14.65 -14.30
CA GLY A 79 16.43 -14.40 -14.25
C GLY A 79 17.18 -15.28 -13.23
N LEU A 80 16.60 -16.40 -12.82
CA LEU A 80 17.19 -17.34 -11.88
C LEU A 80 18.00 -18.44 -12.57
N ALA A 81 18.95 -19.04 -11.84
CA ALA A 81 19.74 -20.15 -12.38
C ALA A 81 18.87 -21.36 -12.74
N LYS A 82 19.04 -21.89 -13.96
CA LYS A 82 18.24 -22.98 -14.54
C LYS A 82 18.73 -24.38 -14.16
N SER A 83 19.92 -24.51 -13.59
CA SER A 83 20.55 -25.77 -13.23
C SER A 83 20.09 -26.27 -11.86
N GLY A 84 19.97 -27.57 -11.69
CA GLY A 84 19.65 -28.21 -10.41
C GLY A 84 18.58 -29.29 -10.50
N THR A 85 18.28 -29.89 -9.37
CA THR A 85 17.15 -30.82 -9.21
C THR A 85 15.82 -30.06 -9.21
N LYS A 86 14.71 -30.78 -9.32
CA LYS A 86 13.36 -30.19 -9.22
C LYS A 86 13.19 -29.41 -7.92
N ASP A 87 13.64 -29.96 -6.80
CA ASP A 87 13.52 -29.35 -5.47
C ASP A 87 14.32 -28.05 -5.37
N VAL A 88 15.53 -28.01 -5.93
CA VAL A 88 16.37 -26.79 -5.99
C VAL A 88 15.71 -25.69 -6.83
N LEU A 89 15.06 -26.04 -7.93
CA LEU A 89 14.34 -25.07 -8.76
C LEU A 89 13.11 -24.52 -8.03
N ILE A 90 12.37 -25.38 -7.32
CA ILE A 90 11.22 -24.99 -6.49
C ILE A 90 11.67 -24.05 -5.37
N GLU A 91 12.75 -24.38 -4.67
CA GLU A 91 13.32 -23.54 -3.61
C GLU A 91 13.69 -22.14 -4.15
N ARG A 92 14.37 -22.07 -5.30
CA ARG A 92 14.70 -20.79 -5.95
C ARG A 92 13.47 -19.98 -6.32
N LEU A 93 12.44 -20.61 -6.88
CA LEU A 93 11.20 -19.95 -7.27
C LEU A 93 10.39 -19.45 -6.05
N ASN A 94 10.50 -20.15 -4.92
CA ASN A 94 9.88 -19.74 -3.65
C ASN A 94 10.69 -18.69 -2.89
N THR A 95 11.98 -18.54 -3.21
CA THR A 95 12.83 -17.55 -2.54
C THR A 95 12.44 -16.14 -2.98
N LYS A 96 11.94 -15.36 -2.05
CA LYS A 96 11.61 -13.95 -2.28
C LYS A 96 12.87 -13.10 -2.17
N ILE A 97 13.13 -12.27 -3.16
CA ILE A 97 14.19 -11.27 -3.10
C ILE A 97 13.72 -10.16 -2.17
N MET A 98 14.41 -9.99 -1.04
CA MET A 98 14.11 -8.97 -0.05
C MET A 98 14.95 -7.72 -0.29
N LEU A 99 14.30 -6.56 -0.26
CA LEU A 99 14.98 -5.27 -0.30
C LEU A 99 15.64 -4.98 1.04
N ALA A 100 16.75 -4.26 1.03
CA ALA A 100 17.42 -3.83 2.26
C ALA A 100 16.51 -2.89 3.06
N LEU A 101 16.59 -2.95 4.40
CA LEU A 101 15.95 -1.97 5.26
C LEU A 101 16.49 -0.56 4.96
N PRO A 102 15.62 0.46 4.92
CA PRO A 102 16.05 1.84 4.78
C PRO A 102 16.83 2.29 6.02
N ASP A 103 17.77 3.23 5.82
CA ASP A 103 18.40 3.94 6.93
C ASP A 103 17.45 5.02 7.52
N GLU A 104 17.82 5.55 8.68
CA GLU A 104 17.01 6.58 9.36
C GLU A 104 16.83 7.83 8.49
N GLN A 105 17.88 8.25 7.75
CA GLN A 105 17.83 9.42 6.90
C GLN A 105 16.80 9.27 5.77
N THR A 106 16.73 8.11 5.17
CA THR A 106 15.74 7.78 4.13
C THR A 106 14.32 7.87 4.70
N ILE A 107 14.09 7.36 5.92
CA ILE A 107 12.79 7.40 6.59
C ILE A 107 12.38 8.83 6.91
N LEU A 108 13.29 9.61 7.53
CA LEU A 108 13.04 11.01 7.88
C LEU A 108 12.71 11.84 6.65
N LYS A 109 13.48 11.68 5.57
CA LYS A 109 13.25 12.39 4.32
C LYS A 109 11.90 12.01 3.68
N ALA A 110 11.52 10.73 3.73
CA ALA A 110 10.22 10.29 3.19
C ALA A 110 9.05 10.91 3.97
N ILE A 111 9.15 10.99 5.30
CA ILE A 111 8.14 11.63 6.14
C ILE A 111 8.05 13.13 5.84
N GLU A 112 9.20 13.80 5.65
CA GLU A 112 9.25 15.20 5.24
C GLU A 112 8.60 15.41 3.86
N VAL A 113 8.93 14.58 2.88
CA VAL A 113 8.35 14.64 1.52
C VAL A 113 6.86 14.35 1.52
N LEU A 114 6.38 13.51 2.43
CA LEU A 114 4.94 13.24 2.57
C LEU A 114 4.16 14.49 2.95
N SER A 115 4.76 15.43 3.68
CA SER A 115 4.18 16.74 3.98
C SER A 115 3.88 17.51 2.71
N GLY A 116 2.66 17.99 2.58
CA GLY A 116 2.17 18.69 1.38
C GLY A 116 1.77 17.79 0.22
N CYS A 117 2.00 16.49 0.29
CA CYS A 117 1.65 15.56 -0.78
C CYS A 117 0.14 15.43 -0.98
N MET A 118 -0.24 15.24 -2.25
CA MET A 118 -1.57 14.82 -2.64
C MET A 118 -1.61 13.30 -2.80
N LEU A 119 -2.38 12.62 -1.96
CA LEU A 119 -2.56 11.18 -2.03
C LEU A 119 -3.71 10.82 -2.97
N ALA A 120 -3.50 9.86 -3.86
CA ALA A 120 -4.56 9.19 -4.58
C ALA A 120 -4.91 7.90 -3.82
N GLN A 121 -6.11 7.86 -3.23
CA GLN A 121 -6.55 6.75 -2.39
C GLN A 121 -7.78 6.08 -3.00
N ARG A 122 -7.59 4.88 -3.53
CA ARG A 122 -8.70 4.00 -3.90
C ARG A 122 -9.34 3.47 -2.63
N THR A 123 -10.64 3.20 -2.67
CA THR A 123 -11.35 2.64 -1.51
C THR A 123 -10.58 1.47 -0.93
N PRO A 124 -10.18 1.51 0.37
CA PRO A 124 -9.34 0.48 0.97
C PRO A 124 -9.96 -0.91 0.91
N GLN A 125 -9.12 -1.93 0.74
CA GLN A 125 -9.55 -3.32 0.71
C GLN A 125 -10.40 -3.71 1.93
N ARG A 126 -10.00 -3.29 3.13
CA ARG A 126 -10.69 -3.58 4.39
C ARG A 126 -12.14 -3.08 4.45
N VAL A 127 -12.52 -2.10 3.61
CA VAL A 127 -13.88 -1.52 3.57
C VAL A 127 -14.56 -1.68 2.21
N SER A 128 -13.94 -2.34 1.26
CA SER A 128 -14.45 -2.51 -0.11
C SER A 128 -15.80 -3.24 -0.17
N HIS A 129 -16.07 -4.13 0.80
CA HIS A 129 -17.32 -4.88 0.89
C HIS A 129 -18.54 -3.99 1.21
N ARG A 130 -18.34 -2.82 1.79
CA ARG A 130 -19.42 -1.91 2.24
C ARG A 130 -19.38 -0.52 1.61
N ARG A 131 -18.34 -0.19 0.85
CA ARG A 131 -18.17 1.11 0.21
C ARG A 131 -17.97 0.97 -1.30
N ALA A 132 -18.45 1.95 -2.05
CA ALA A 132 -18.21 2.01 -3.49
C ALA A 132 -16.71 2.18 -3.77
N ASP A 133 -16.20 1.45 -4.76
CA ASP A 133 -14.81 1.54 -5.20
C ASP A 133 -14.59 2.86 -5.97
N LYS A 134 -13.89 3.79 -5.33
CA LYS A 134 -13.62 5.13 -5.83
C LYS A 134 -12.21 5.57 -5.47
N VAL A 135 -11.58 6.31 -6.36
CA VAL A 135 -10.33 7.02 -6.05
C VAL A 135 -10.66 8.40 -5.51
N ARG A 136 -10.10 8.73 -4.36
CA ARG A 136 -10.20 10.04 -3.72
C ARG A 136 -8.84 10.68 -3.62
N ARG A 137 -8.76 11.96 -3.91
CA ARG A 137 -7.56 12.75 -3.66
C ARG A 137 -7.67 13.40 -2.30
N LYS A 138 -6.63 13.22 -1.48
CA LYS A 138 -6.54 13.75 -0.12
C LYS A 138 -5.18 14.35 0.13
N ARG A 139 -5.16 15.55 0.67
CA ARG A 139 -3.92 16.25 0.96
C ARG A 139 -3.39 15.88 2.34
N VAL A 140 -2.10 15.60 2.41
CA VAL A 140 -1.34 15.65 3.64
C VAL A 140 -0.92 17.09 3.86
N VAL A 141 -1.36 17.67 4.95
CA VAL A 141 -1.09 19.10 5.24
C VAL A 141 0.30 19.25 5.81
N GLU A 142 0.62 18.44 6.82
CA GLU A 142 1.87 18.54 7.56
C GLU A 142 2.25 17.22 8.23
N THR A 143 3.55 17.02 8.40
CA THR A 143 4.14 15.94 9.20
C THR A 143 5.13 16.52 10.19
N THR A 144 5.12 16.05 11.45
CA THR A 144 5.99 16.55 12.53
C THR A 144 6.37 15.44 13.51
N GLY A 145 7.32 15.73 14.38
CA GLY A 145 7.59 14.94 15.59
C GLY A 145 8.02 13.52 15.34
N THR A 146 8.98 13.29 14.43
CA THR A 146 9.44 11.94 14.08
C THR A 146 10.48 11.42 15.08
N THR A 147 10.24 10.20 15.57
CA THR A 147 11.21 9.39 16.32
C THR A 147 11.35 8.01 15.68
N ILE A 148 12.57 7.47 15.65
CA ILE A 148 12.88 6.17 15.09
C ILE A 148 13.70 5.37 16.10
N GLU A 149 13.28 4.13 16.37
CA GLU A 149 13.95 3.19 17.27
C GLU A 149 14.22 1.88 16.56
N LYS A 150 15.39 1.30 16.81
CA LYS A 150 15.73 -0.03 16.36
C LYS A 150 15.25 -1.05 17.36
N MET A 151 14.49 -2.03 16.89
CA MET A 151 13.94 -3.10 17.71
C MET A 151 14.91 -4.31 17.79
N ASP A 152 14.74 -5.15 18.81
CA ASP A 152 15.59 -6.33 19.04
C ASP A 152 15.54 -7.36 17.88
N ASP A 153 14.41 -7.42 17.17
CA ASP A 153 14.23 -8.31 16.01
C ASP A 153 14.85 -7.76 14.70
N GLY A 154 15.55 -6.63 14.79
CA GLY A 154 16.19 -5.96 13.65
C GLY A 154 15.25 -5.07 12.83
N SER A 155 13.94 -5.02 13.16
CA SER A 155 13.01 -4.06 12.57
C SER A 155 13.22 -2.67 13.16
N LEU A 156 12.60 -1.68 12.51
CA LEU A 156 12.54 -0.30 13.03
C LEU A 156 11.11 0.02 13.46
N GLU A 157 10.98 0.86 14.46
CA GLU A 157 9.70 1.43 14.87
C GLU A 157 9.76 2.95 14.78
N CYS A 158 8.76 3.54 14.16
CA CYS A 158 8.69 4.96 13.93
C CYS A 158 7.40 5.53 14.51
N ILE A 159 7.52 6.71 15.14
CA ILE A 159 6.38 7.49 15.63
C ILE A 159 6.47 8.88 15.00
N PHE A 160 5.37 9.34 14.41
CA PHE A 160 5.28 10.71 13.89
C PHE A 160 3.85 11.24 13.96
N SER A 161 3.71 12.54 13.82
CA SER A 161 2.42 13.22 13.76
C SER A 161 2.10 13.61 12.33
N LEU A 162 0.83 13.43 11.95
CA LEU A 162 0.33 13.64 10.59
C LEU A 162 -0.96 14.47 10.65
N ARG A 163 -0.99 15.60 9.93
CA ARG A 163 -2.20 16.41 9.72
C ARG A 163 -2.67 16.24 8.29
N THR A 164 -3.94 15.91 8.10
CA THR A 164 -4.53 15.64 6.78
C THR A 164 -5.91 16.22 6.65
N GLU A 165 -6.37 16.36 5.41
CA GLU A 165 -7.80 16.60 5.14
C GLU A 165 -8.65 15.48 5.76
N SER A 166 -9.82 15.85 6.27
CA SER A 166 -10.79 14.90 6.83
C SER A 166 -11.21 13.86 5.78
N GLY A 167 -11.36 12.61 6.25
CA GLY A 167 -11.70 11.47 5.39
C GLY A 167 -10.50 10.86 4.65
N THR A 168 -9.28 11.24 4.99
CA THR A 168 -8.06 10.54 4.56
C THR A 168 -7.98 9.17 5.23
N TYR A 169 -7.62 8.16 4.45
CA TYR A 169 -7.32 6.82 4.97
C TYR A 169 -5.87 6.78 5.44
N VAL A 170 -5.67 7.10 6.71
CA VAL A 170 -4.33 7.34 7.29
C VAL A 170 -3.49 6.08 7.35
N LYS A 171 -4.06 4.95 7.74
CA LYS A 171 -3.34 3.66 7.75
C LYS A 171 -2.81 3.31 6.38
N GLU A 172 -3.64 3.51 5.35
CA GLU A 172 -3.30 3.25 3.96
C GLU A 172 -2.23 4.23 3.43
N ALA A 173 -2.19 5.46 3.92
CA ALA A 173 -1.11 6.40 3.62
C ALA A 173 0.26 5.88 4.11
N VAL A 174 0.28 5.08 5.17
CA VAL A 174 1.50 4.46 5.70
C VAL A 174 1.84 3.19 4.94
N HIS A 175 0.95 2.20 4.91
CA HIS A 175 1.26 0.85 4.37
C HIS A 175 0.97 0.68 2.87
N GLY A 176 0.28 1.60 2.23
CA GLY A 176 0.03 1.61 0.78
C GLY A 176 -1.12 0.75 0.28
N ASP A 177 -1.68 -0.15 1.08
CA ASP A 177 -2.79 -1.04 0.70
C ASP A 177 -2.57 -1.73 -0.66
N SER A 178 -1.40 -2.35 -0.85
CA SER A 178 -0.98 -3.02 -2.10
C SER A 178 -1.06 -2.11 -3.35
N GLY A 179 -0.71 -0.84 -3.19
CA GLY A 179 -0.71 0.16 -4.26
C GLY A 179 -2.04 0.88 -4.46
N ARG A 180 -3.05 0.63 -3.63
CA ARG A 180 -4.35 1.34 -3.68
C ARG A 180 -4.27 2.77 -3.12
N THR A 181 -3.22 3.09 -2.38
CA THR A 181 -2.85 4.45 -1.97
C THR A 181 -1.48 4.81 -2.51
N GLN A 182 -1.39 5.92 -3.23
CA GLN A 182 -0.15 6.40 -3.82
C GLN A 182 -0.04 7.93 -3.74
N PRO A 183 1.16 8.45 -3.37
CA PRO A 183 2.25 7.70 -2.77
C PRO A 183 1.91 7.19 -1.37
N SER A 184 2.68 6.23 -0.85
CA SER A 184 2.61 5.75 0.53
C SER A 184 4.00 5.77 1.15
N LEU A 185 4.10 5.82 2.49
CA LEU A 185 5.41 5.73 3.15
C LEU A 185 6.11 4.43 2.77
N ALA A 186 5.41 3.30 2.74
CA ALA A 186 5.98 2.01 2.36
C ALA A 186 6.61 2.04 0.95
N SER A 187 5.96 2.66 -0.02
CA SER A 187 6.51 2.82 -1.37
C SER A 187 7.71 3.78 -1.41
N MET A 188 7.67 4.86 -0.63
CA MET A 188 8.73 5.87 -0.59
C MET A 188 10.02 5.36 0.03
N ILE A 189 9.93 4.55 1.10
CA ILE A 189 11.08 3.99 1.81
C ILE A 189 11.46 2.58 1.34
N LYS A 190 10.69 1.97 0.45
CA LYS A 190 10.87 0.59 -0.06
C LYS A 190 10.96 -0.43 1.08
N ALA A 191 10.04 -0.34 2.02
CA ALA A 191 9.95 -1.22 3.18
C ALA A 191 8.49 -1.55 3.48
N ASP A 192 8.27 -2.65 4.18
CA ASP A 192 6.95 -2.98 4.71
C ASP A 192 6.66 -2.12 5.94
N CYS A 193 5.48 -1.52 5.97
CA CYS A 193 5.05 -0.65 7.05
C CYS A 193 3.76 -1.20 7.65
N GLU A 194 3.79 -1.55 8.93
CA GLU A 194 2.64 -2.02 9.68
C GLU A 194 2.27 -0.99 10.75
N VAL A 195 1.06 -0.46 10.68
CA VAL A 195 0.57 0.48 11.69
C VAL A 195 0.23 -0.30 12.96
N VAL A 196 1.00 -0.03 14.02
CA VAL A 196 0.84 -0.65 15.33
C VAL A 196 -0.21 0.10 16.16
N TRP A 197 -0.18 1.42 16.08
CA TRP A 197 -1.04 2.30 16.84
C TRP A 197 -1.33 3.59 16.08
N LEU A 198 -2.56 4.06 16.21
CA LEU A 198 -3.05 5.30 15.61
C LEU A 198 -4.02 5.98 16.56
N ASP A 199 -3.77 7.24 16.87
CA ASP A 199 -4.67 8.07 17.65
C ASP A 199 -4.99 9.38 16.94
N VAL A 200 -6.21 9.88 17.13
CA VAL A 200 -6.64 11.21 16.66
C VAL A 200 -6.28 12.21 17.73
N SER A 201 -5.24 12.99 17.48
CA SER A 201 -4.74 13.97 18.45
C SER A 201 -5.55 15.27 18.44
N GLU A 202 -6.07 15.69 17.28
CA GLU A 202 -6.81 16.95 17.17
C GLU A 202 -7.77 16.93 15.96
N ILE A 203 -8.88 17.62 16.09
CA ILE A 203 -9.85 17.88 15.01
C ILE A 203 -9.90 19.38 14.78
N HIS A 204 -9.47 19.82 13.59
CA HIS A 204 -9.52 21.20 13.17
C HIS A 204 -10.83 21.41 12.41
N ALA A 205 -11.81 21.98 13.09
CA ALA A 205 -13.06 22.42 12.49
C ALA A 205 -13.01 23.96 12.34
N ASP A 206 -13.42 24.46 11.17
CA ASP A 206 -13.64 25.89 10.96
C ASP A 206 -14.87 26.38 11.70
#